data_e5222fd010050f96be47abc668633bb1
#
_entry.id   e5222fd010050f96be47abc668633bb1
#
_cell.length_a   1.000
_cell.length_b   1.000
_cell.length_c   1.000
_cell.angle_alpha   90.00
_cell.angle_beta   90.00
_cell.angle_gamma   90.00
#
_symmetry.space_group_name_H-M   'P 1'
#
loop_
_entity.id
_entity.type
_entity.pdbx_description
1 polymer ?
#
loop_
_entity_poly.entity_id
_entity_poly.type
_entity_poly.pdbx_seq_one_letter_code
_entity_poly.pdbx_strand_id
1 'polypeptide(L)'
;DHTSTNPLLIAEISDENGINISGVPGRNILLLLDQSTDNDDLINITSSFIYEPNSHTQGSIEYQLNNLQIGNHSLELYVYDNFGNLAVAETEFITEKSGKVKITDMLPYPNPMSNEGKFTFVLTEPADVTINIYTISGKKIRTLSKNCGSNYNEINWDCRDGAGDKIANNTYFYKLKAK
;
A
#
# COMPACT_ATOMS: atom_id res chain seq x y z
N ASP A 1 -6.25 3.79 16.41
CA ASP A 1 -6.38 4.27 15.03
C ASP A 1 -7.54 3.60 14.30
N HIS A 2 -8.14 4.29 13.31
CA HIS A 2 -9.21 3.74 12.46
C HIS A 2 -8.65 3.45 11.06
N THR A 3 -8.92 2.26 10.54
CA THR A 3 -8.39 1.80 9.26
C THR A 3 -9.39 0.97 8.47
N SER A 4 -9.05 0.60 7.23
CA SER A 4 -9.82 -0.35 6.42
C SER A 4 -9.61 -1.80 6.90
N THR A 5 -10.37 -2.73 6.34
CA THR A 5 -10.20 -4.17 6.59
C THR A 5 -8.90 -4.75 5.99
N ASN A 6 -8.14 -3.93 5.27
CA ASN A 6 -6.84 -4.30 4.70
C ASN A 6 -5.78 -3.24 5.04
N PRO A 7 -5.37 -3.13 6.33
CA PRO A 7 -4.37 -2.15 6.73
C PRO A 7 -2.96 -2.57 6.33
N LEU A 8 -2.11 -1.58 6.05
CA LEU A 8 -0.67 -1.77 5.90
C LEU A 8 0.00 -1.51 7.24
N LEU A 9 0.70 -2.52 7.78
CA LEU A 9 1.59 -2.35 8.92
C LEU A 9 2.91 -1.74 8.44
N ILE A 10 3.31 -0.64 9.05
CA ILE A 10 4.64 -0.05 8.88
C ILE A 10 5.28 0.00 10.26
N ALA A 11 6.46 -0.59 10.41
CA ALA A 11 7.23 -0.56 11.64
C ALA A 11 8.69 -0.17 11.36
N GLU A 12 9.18 0.84 12.05
CA GLU A 12 10.59 1.21 12.07
C GLU A 12 11.25 0.52 13.26
N ILE A 13 12.36 -0.16 13.02
CA ILE A 13 13.05 -0.96 14.03
C ILE A 13 14.52 -0.55 14.08
N SER A 14 15.02 -0.32 15.30
CA SER A 14 16.42 -0.02 15.50
C SER A 14 16.95 -0.74 16.74
N ASP A 15 18.17 -1.27 16.63
CA ASP A 15 18.89 -1.89 17.73
C ASP A 15 20.40 -1.77 17.53
N GLU A 16 21.16 -1.42 18.56
CA GLU A 16 22.62 -1.22 18.47
C GLU A 16 23.39 -2.49 18.08
N ASN A 17 22.83 -3.68 18.38
CA ASN A 17 23.40 -4.98 18.05
C ASN A 17 22.91 -5.51 16.69
N GLY A 18 22.01 -4.78 16.02
CA GLY A 18 21.37 -5.16 14.79
C GLY A 18 20.22 -6.15 14.97
N ILE A 19 19.35 -6.19 13.98
CA ILE A 19 18.13 -7.01 13.98
C ILE A 19 18.41 -8.41 13.47
N ASN A 20 17.93 -9.43 14.18
CA ASN A 20 18.12 -10.82 13.76
C ASN A 20 17.14 -11.20 12.62
N ILE A 21 17.68 -11.37 11.43
CA ILE A 21 16.94 -11.80 10.23
C ILE A 21 17.43 -13.16 9.71
N SER A 22 18.14 -13.93 10.54
CA SER A 22 18.74 -15.21 10.12
C SER A 22 17.75 -16.31 9.81
N GLY A 23 16.48 -16.15 10.21
CA GLY A 23 15.44 -17.17 10.05
C GLY A 23 15.63 -18.41 10.95
N VAL A 24 16.50 -18.34 11.95
CA VAL A 24 16.70 -19.44 12.91
C VAL A 24 15.40 -19.59 13.73
N PRO A 25 14.88 -20.82 13.87
CA PRO A 25 13.70 -21.08 14.70
C PRO A 25 13.80 -20.46 16.09
N GLY A 26 12.75 -19.76 16.54
CA GLY A 26 12.70 -19.06 17.81
C GLY A 26 13.33 -17.66 17.82
N ARG A 27 13.81 -17.15 16.68
CA ARG A 27 14.36 -15.80 16.54
C ARG A 27 13.85 -15.06 15.29
N ASN A 28 12.69 -15.48 14.81
CA ASN A 28 12.04 -14.82 13.69
C ASN A 28 11.38 -13.51 14.14
N ILE A 29 11.17 -12.59 13.19
CA ILE A 29 10.26 -11.48 13.41
C ILE A 29 8.84 -12.04 13.25
N LEU A 30 8.06 -11.97 14.32
CA LEU A 30 6.74 -12.57 14.40
C LEU A 30 5.69 -11.50 14.65
N LEU A 31 4.55 -11.67 14.02
CA LEU A 31 3.38 -10.83 14.19
C LEU A 31 2.25 -11.67 14.76
N LEU A 32 1.64 -11.23 15.85
CA LEU A 32 0.43 -11.78 16.43
C LEU A 32 -0.71 -10.79 16.24
N LEU A 33 -1.79 -11.25 15.62
CA LEU A 33 -3.01 -10.49 15.44
C LEU A 33 -4.07 -11.07 16.39
N ASP A 34 -4.76 -10.19 17.13
CA ASP A 34 -5.88 -10.54 18.02
C ASP A 34 -5.53 -11.64 19.00
N GLN A 35 -4.80 -11.30 20.06
CA GLN A 35 -4.38 -12.14 21.20
C GLN A 35 -4.95 -13.57 21.17
N SER A 36 -4.31 -14.44 20.41
CA SER A 36 -4.61 -15.86 20.43
C SER A 36 -3.73 -16.58 21.47
N THR A 37 -4.29 -17.57 22.13
CA THR A 37 -3.54 -18.42 23.05
C THR A 37 -2.77 -19.55 22.34
N ASP A 38 -2.98 -19.69 21.03
CA ASP A 38 -2.37 -20.73 20.22
C ASP A 38 -1.14 -20.17 19.47
N ASN A 39 0.01 -20.84 19.61
CA ASN A 39 1.24 -20.48 18.91
C ASN A 39 1.14 -20.62 17.38
N ASP A 40 0.09 -21.24 16.87
CA ASP A 40 -0.15 -21.43 15.44
C ASP A 40 -0.63 -20.14 14.73
N ASP A 41 -1.01 -19.11 15.51
CA ASP A 41 -1.48 -17.82 14.96
C ASP A 41 -0.35 -16.80 14.78
N LEU A 42 0.89 -17.16 15.11
CA LEU A 42 2.07 -16.32 14.89
C LEU A 42 2.47 -16.30 13.41
N ILE A 43 2.40 -15.13 12.80
CA ILE A 43 2.78 -14.94 11.40
C ILE A 43 4.26 -14.58 11.32
N ASN A 44 5.06 -15.38 10.63
CA ASN A 44 6.47 -15.06 10.38
C ASN A 44 6.58 -14.03 9.26
N ILE A 45 7.04 -12.82 9.60
CA ILE A 45 7.23 -11.70 8.69
C ILE A 45 8.69 -11.29 8.55
N THR A 46 9.63 -12.15 8.91
CA THR A 46 11.08 -11.86 8.82
C THR A 46 11.51 -11.41 7.43
N SER A 47 10.92 -11.99 6.37
CA SER A 47 11.24 -11.62 4.98
C SER A 47 10.73 -10.24 4.57
N SER A 48 9.87 -9.62 5.36
CA SER A 48 9.35 -8.26 5.11
C SER A 48 10.24 -7.17 5.72
N PHE A 49 11.26 -7.55 6.50
CA PHE A 49 12.19 -6.59 7.07
C PHE A 49 13.28 -6.23 6.06
N ILE A 50 13.54 -4.94 5.92
CA ILE A 50 14.58 -4.39 5.05
C ILE A 50 15.43 -3.41 5.86
N TYR A 51 16.75 -3.64 5.90
CA TYR A 51 17.68 -2.67 6.48
C TYR A 51 17.70 -1.37 5.68
N GLU A 52 17.87 -0.24 6.38
CA GLU A 52 18.16 1.02 5.71
C GLU A 52 19.48 0.97 4.93
N PRO A 53 19.60 1.73 3.84
CA PRO A 53 20.84 1.80 3.07
C PRO A 53 22.04 2.18 3.96
N ASN A 54 23.10 1.35 3.92
CA ASN A 54 24.31 1.49 4.72
C ASN A 54 24.11 1.37 6.24
N SER A 55 23.00 0.84 6.70
CA SER A 55 22.75 0.52 8.10
C SER A 55 22.76 -0.99 8.33
N HIS A 56 23.18 -1.41 9.52
CA HIS A 56 23.02 -2.77 10.05
C HIS A 56 22.31 -2.76 11.40
N THR A 57 21.88 -1.59 11.83
CA THR A 57 21.23 -1.36 13.13
C THR A 57 19.79 -0.82 12.99
N GLN A 58 19.40 -0.39 11.79
CA GLN A 58 18.10 0.21 11.53
C GLN A 58 17.47 -0.35 10.26
N GLY A 59 16.18 -0.50 10.27
CA GLY A 59 15.41 -0.96 9.12
C GLY A 59 13.91 -0.83 9.34
N SER A 60 13.14 -1.24 8.36
CA SER A 60 11.68 -1.14 8.40
C SER A 60 11.01 -2.42 7.93
N ILE A 61 9.78 -2.58 8.36
CA ILE A 61 8.86 -3.61 7.91
C ILE A 61 7.68 -2.92 7.25
N GLU A 62 7.30 -3.40 6.08
CA GLU A 62 6.01 -3.15 5.46
C GLU A 62 5.29 -4.49 5.27
N TYR A 63 4.15 -4.66 5.94
CA TYR A 63 3.40 -5.90 5.85
C TYR A 63 1.92 -5.64 5.67
N GLN A 64 1.33 -6.20 4.60
CA GLN A 64 -0.07 -6.04 4.27
C GLN A 64 -0.93 -7.05 5.03
N LEU A 65 -1.77 -6.56 5.92
CA LEU A 65 -2.85 -7.35 6.51
C LEU A 65 -4.05 -7.34 5.56
N ASN A 66 -4.76 -8.47 5.46
CA ASN A 66 -5.85 -8.60 4.50
C ASN A 66 -7.09 -9.23 5.15
N ASN A 67 -8.26 -8.76 4.72
CA ASN A 67 -9.56 -9.34 5.07
C ASN A 67 -9.84 -9.44 6.58
N LEU A 68 -9.39 -8.45 7.35
CA LEU A 68 -9.70 -8.41 8.76
C LEU A 68 -11.22 -8.25 8.99
N GLN A 69 -11.71 -8.82 10.07
CA GLN A 69 -13.08 -8.60 10.51
C GLN A 69 -13.27 -7.12 10.88
N ILE A 70 -14.50 -6.63 10.81
CA ILE A 70 -14.83 -5.28 11.29
C ILE A 70 -14.85 -5.32 12.81
N GLY A 71 -14.14 -4.39 13.46
CA GLY A 71 -14.09 -4.31 14.92
C GLY A 71 -12.73 -3.92 15.46
N ASN A 72 -12.54 -4.14 16.76
CA ASN A 72 -11.28 -3.88 17.44
C ASN A 72 -10.29 -5.00 17.17
N HIS A 73 -9.05 -4.61 16.92
CA HIS A 73 -7.92 -5.52 16.75
C HIS A 73 -6.76 -5.11 17.63
N SER A 74 -6.01 -6.10 18.10
CA SER A 74 -4.71 -5.93 18.72
C SER A 74 -3.63 -6.53 17.84
N LEU A 75 -2.45 -5.93 17.86
CA LEU A 75 -1.31 -6.38 17.08
C LEU A 75 -0.07 -6.33 17.95
N GLU A 76 0.64 -7.44 18.03
CA GLU A 76 1.91 -7.56 18.73
C GLU A 76 3.00 -7.94 17.73
N LEU A 77 4.11 -7.20 17.76
CA LEU A 77 5.29 -7.43 16.93
C LEU A 77 6.45 -7.87 17.82
N TYR A 78 6.97 -9.06 17.58
CA TYR A 78 8.08 -9.67 18.28
C TYR A 78 9.34 -9.60 17.43
N VAL A 79 10.40 -8.99 17.94
CA VAL A 79 11.67 -8.81 17.22
C VAL A 79 12.83 -9.21 18.12
N TYR A 80 13.79 -9.95 17.60
CA TYR A 80 15.03 -10.31 18.30
C TYR A 80 16.21 -9.54 17.71
N ASP A 81 17.13 -9.13 18.60
CA ASP A 81 18.45 -8.67 18.18
C ASP A 81 19.38 -9.86 17.85
N ASN A 82 20.61 -9.58 17.41
CA ASN A 82 21.59 -10.61 17.08
C ASN A 82 22.14 -11.35 18.31
N PHE A 83 21.96 -10.82 19.53
CA PHE A 83 22.31 -11.47 20.78
C PHE A 83 21.18 -12.33 21.36
N GLY A 84 19.97 -12.21 20.79
CA GLY A 84 18.80 -12.98 21.20
C GLY A 84 17.96 -12.30 22.27
N ASN A 85 18.12 -11.00 22.47
CA ASN A 85 17.21 -10.22 23.29
C ASN A 85 15.92 -9.97 22.51
N LEU A 86 14.79 -10.14 23.18
CA LEU A 86 13.46 -9.93 22.62
C LEU A 86 12.96 -8.52 22.92
N ALA A 87 12.48 -7.83 21.90
CA ALA A 87 11.63 -6.64 22.00
C ALA A 87 10.21 -6.97 21.51
N VAL A 88 9.20 -6.42 22.18
CA VAL A 88 7.79 -6.55 21.80
C VAL A 88 7.20 -5.16 21.71
N ALA A 89 6.53 -4.88 20.59
CA ALA A 89 5.73 -3.68 20.38
C ALA A 89 4.27 -4.07 20.22
N GLU A 90 3.39 -3.31 20.86
CA GLU A 90 1.95 -3.56 20.85
C GLU A 90 1.20 -2.33 20.32
N THR A 91 0.13 -2.55 19.59
CA THR A 91 -0.79 -1.49 19.16
C THR A 91 -2.21 -2.03 19.03
N GLU A 92 -3.18 -1.13 19.21
CA GLU A 92 -4.59 -1.41 18.99
C GLU A 92 -5.12 -0.51 17.86
N PHE A 93 -6.02 -1.07 17.05
CA PHE A 93 -6.67 -0.34 15.98
C PHE A 93 -8.10 -0.87 15.76
N ILE A 94 -8.90 -0.07 15.04
CA ILE A 94 -10.28 -0.41 14.73
C ILE A 94 -10.41 -0.51 13.22
N THR A 95 -10.87 -1.66 12.74
CA THR A 95 -11.25 -1.81 11.34
C THR A 95 -12.70 -1.41 11.16
N GLU A 96 -12.95 -0.58 10.19
CA GLU A 96 -14.28 -0.14 9.81
C GLU A 96 -14.56 -0.54 8.36
N LYS A 97 -15.85 -0.77 8.06
CA LYS A 97 -16.25 -0.87 6.67
C LYS A 97 -16.04 0.50 6.04
N SER A 98 -15.02 0.61 5.20
CA SER A 98 -14.80 1.85 4.47
C SER A 98 -16.01 2.11 3.60
N GLY A 99 -16.80 3.10 3.99
CA GLY A 99 -18.00 3.47 3.24
C GLY A 99 -17.69 4.19 1.94
N LYS A 100 -16.43 4.53 1.70
CA LYS A 100 -15.95 5.20 0.48
C LYS A 100 -14.48 4.88 0.26
N VAL A 101 -14.19 4.27 -0.87
CA VAL A 101 -12.83 4.15 -1.39
C VAL A 101 -12.17 5.53 -1.42
N LYS A 102 -11.03 5.66 -0.76
CA LYS A 102 -10.19 6.86 -0.83
C LYS A 102 -9.14 6.66 -1.91
N ILE A 103 -8.86 7.74 -2.61
CA ILE A 103 -7.83 7.82 -3.64
C ILE A 103 -6.78 8.80 -3.14
N THR A 104 -5.52 8.37 -3.06
CA THR A 104 -4.38 9.21 -2.68
C THR A 104 -3.27 9.12 -3.73
N ASP A 105 -2.27 9.99 -3.65
CA ASP A 105 -1.03 9.98 -4.43
C ASP A 105 -1.22 9.86 -5.95
N MET A 106 -2.23 10.55 -6.45
CA MET A 106 -2.59 10.50 -7.86
C MET A 106 -1.67 11.38 -8.69
N LEU A 107 -0.90 10.76 -9.57
CA LEU A 107 0.09 11.41 -10.44
C LEU A 107 -0.01 10.90 -11.89
N PRO A 108 -0.04 11.79 -12.89
CA PRO A 108 0.21 11.42 -14.29
C PRO A 108 1.71 11.31 -14.54
N TYR A 109 2.18 10.22 -15.15
CA TYR A 109 3.60 10.02 -15.43
C TYR A 109 3.85 9.39 -16.81
N PRO A 110 4.82 9.90 -17.61
CA PRO A 110 5.52 11.16 -17.38
C PRO A 110 4.59 12.38 -17.54
N ASN A 111 4.97 13.52 -16.99
CA ASN A 111 4.29 14.77 -17.23
C ASN A 111 5.32 15.85 -17.61
N PRO A 112 5.38 16.32 -18.88
CA PRO A 112 4.44 16.05 -20.00
C PRO A 112 4.49 14.62 -20.55
N MET A 113 3.33 14.15 -21.09
CA MET A 113 3.22 12.92 -21.87
C MET A 113 3.47 13.19 -23.34
N SER A 114 4.19 12.32 -24.06
CA SER A 114 4.47 12.47 -25.49
C SER A 114 3.60 11.58 -26.38
N ASN A 115 3.72 10.27 -26.24
CA ASN A 115 3.00 9.29 -27.05
C ASN A 115 2.16 8.36 -26.18
N GLU A 116 2.59 8.16 -24.97
CA GLU A 116 1.95 7.33 -23.95
C GLU A 116 2.30 7.83 -22.56
N GLY A 117 1.52 7.44 -21.58
CA GLY A 117 1.77 7.70 -20.19
C GLY A 117 0.86 6.85 -19.33
N LYS A 118 0.92 7.07 -18.04
CA LYS A 118 0.10 6.37 -17.06
C LYS A 118 -0.37 7.31 -15.97
N PHE A 119 -1.50 6.99 -15.41
CA PHE A 119 -2.00 7.59 -14.17
C PHE A 119 -1.68 6.61 -13.04
N THR A 120 -0.94 7.05 -12.06
CA THR A 120 -0.63 6.28 -10.85
C THR A 120 -1.45 6.81 -9.69
N PHE A 121 -1.90 5.93 -8.80
CA PHE A 121 -2.69 6.30 -7.62
C PHE A 121 -2.70 5.15 -6.62
N VAL A 122 -3.05 5.47 -5.37
CA VAL A 122 -3.24 4.51 -4.29
C VAL A 122 -4.73 4.46 -3.94
N LEU A 123 -5.27 3.25 -3.78
CA LEU A 123 -6.62 3.00 -3.28
C LEU A 123 -6.56 2.38 -1.89
N THR A 124 -7.47 2.79 -1.01
CA THR A 124 -7.62 2.16 0.30
C THR A 124 -8.29 0.78 0.22
N GLU A 125 -9.08 0.53 -0.83
CA GLU A 125 -9.81 -0.73 -1.06
C GLU A 125 -9.92 -1.02 -2.55
N PRO A 126 -10.14 -2.29 -2.97
CA PRO A 126 -10.42 -2.63 -4.36
C PRO A 126 -11.64 -1.88 -4.88
N ALA A 127 -11.56 -1.37 -6.11
CA ALA A 127 -12.63 -0.60 -6.70
C ALA A 127 -12.60 -0.59 -8.23
N ASP A 128 -13.76 -0.34 -8.85
CA ASP A 128 -13.84 0.00 -10.26
C ASP A 128 -13.45 1.46 -10.45
N VAL A 129 -12.31 1.67 -11.12
CA VAL A 129 -11.76 3.00 -11.37
C VAL A 129 -12.10 3.47 -12.78
N THR A 130 -12.53 4.73 -12.87
CA THR A 130 -12.79 5.42 -14.12
C THR A 130 -12.04 6.74 -14.15
N ILE A 131 -11.22 6.95 -15.19
CA ILE A 131 -10.53 8.22 -15.48
C ILE A 131 -11.16 8.83 -16.71
N ASN A 132 -11.76 10.01 -16.56
CA ASN A 132 -12.25 10.81 -17.65
C ASN A 132 -11.27 11.94 -17.96
N ILE A 133 -10.90 12.09 -19.22
CA ILE A 133 -9.93 13.08 -19.70
C ILE A 133 -10.68 14.14 -20.52
N TYR A 134 -10.35 15.41 -20.28
CA TYR A 134 -11.06 16.57 -20.84
C TYR A 134 -10.08 17.58 -21.42
N THR A 135 -10.49 18.26 -22.47
CA THR A 135 -9.84 19.49 -22.94
C THR A 135 -9.99 20.62 -21.90
N ILE A 136 -9.22 21.70 -22.06
CA ILE A 136 -9.37 22.93 -21.24
C ILE A 136 -10.76 23.58 -21.37
N SER A 137 -11.46 23.35 -22.47
CA SER A 137 -12.84 23.80 -22.67
C SER A 137 -13.90 22.88 -22.04
N GLY A 138 -13.48 21.82 -21.34
CA GLY A 138 -14.37 20.89 -20.63
C GLY A 138 -14.97 19.78 -21.53
N LYS A 139 -14.57 19.67 -22.79
CA LYS A 139 -15.03 18.57 -23.67
C LYS A 139 -14.31 17.28 -23.24
N LYS A 140 -15.10 16.25 -22.89
CA LYS A 140 -14.54 14.93 -22.60
C LYS A 140 -14.04 14.27 -23.89
N ILE A 141 -12.78 13.81 -23.88
CA ILE A 141 -12.12 13.20 -25.05
C ILE A 141 -11.85 11.71 -24.87
N ARG A 142 -11.65 11.25 -23.64
CA ARG A 142 -11.36 9.84 -23.37
C ARG A 142 -11.93 9.41 -22.02
N THR A 143 -12.30 8.14 -21.93
CA THR A 143 -12.60 7.45 -20.68
C THR A 143 -11.75 6.19 -20.60
N LEU A 144 -11.03 6.01 -19.51
CA LEU A 144 -10.28 4.80 -19.20
C LEU A 144 -10.96 4.14 -18.00
N SER A 145 -11.11 2.82 -18.01
CA SER A 145 -11.72 2.07 -16.90
C SER A 145 -10.94 0.81 -16.63
N LYS A 146 -10.76 0.51 -15.32
CA LYS A 146 -10.05 -0.68 -14.86
C LYS A 146 -10.58 -1.08 -13.49
N ASN A 147 -10.73 -2.39 -13.24
CA ASN A 147 -10.88 -2.90 -11.89
C ASN A 147 -9.49 -2.90 -11.23
N CYS A 148 -9.37 -2.24 -10.08
CA CYS A 148 -8.12 -1.98 -9.38
C CYS A 148 -8.16 -2.60 -7.99
N GLY A 149 -7.03 -3.15 -7.55
CA GLY A 149 -6.86 -3.64 -6.18
C GLY A 149 -6.63 -2.51 -5.17
N SER A 150 -6.56 -2.84 -3.89
CA SER A 150 -6.04 -1.93 -2.86
C SER A 150 -4.57 -1.59 -3.12
N ASN A 151 -4.08 -0.51 -2.50
CA ASN A 151 -2.72 0.01 -2.62
C ASN A 151 -2.40 0.63 -3.98
N TYR A 152 -1.16 0.48 -4.45
CA TYR A 152 -0.67 1.11 -5.68
C TYR A 152 -1.31 0.52 -6.92
N ASN A 153 -1.77 1.40 -7.79
CA ASN A 153 -2.37 1.07 -9.08
C ASN A 153 -1.84 1.98 -10.18
N GLU A 154 -1.92 1.47 -11.42
CA GLU A 154 -1.66 2.26 -12.61
C GLU A 154 -2.63 1.95 -13.74
N ILE A 155 -2.98 2.98 -14.52
CA ILE A 155 -3.80 2.89 -15.73
C ILE A 155 -3.05 3.60 -16.86
N ASN A 156 -2.72 2.84 -17.90
CA ASN A 156 -2.01 3.37 -19.08
C ASN A 156 -2.95 4.15 -19.99
N TRP A 157 -2.40 5.17 -20.65
CA TRP A 157 -3.07 5.95 -21.67
C TRP A 157 -2.13 6.14 -22.88
N ASP A 158 -2.65 5.82 -24.03
CA ASP A 158 -1.97 5.90 -25.34
C ASP A 158 -1.96 7.32 -25.95
N CYS A 159 -2.32 8.33 -25.18
CA CYS A 159 -2.49 9.72 -25.63
C CYS A 159 -3.40 9.86 -26.86
N ARG A 160 -4.45 9.01 -26.94
CA ARG A 160 -5.46 9.06 -27.99
C ARG A 160 -6.83 9.37 -27.39
N ASP A 161 -7.67 9.96 -28.22
CA ASP A 161 -9.08 10.21 -27.86
C ASP A 161 -9.94 8.94 -27.98
N GLY A 162 -11.26 9.08 -27.78
CA GLY A 162 -12.21 7.97 -27.87
C GLY A 162 -12.42 7.42 -29.28
N ALA A 163 -12.06 8.17 -30.33
CA ALA A 163 -12.09 7.73 -31.72
C ALA A 163 -10.80 7.04 -32.15
N GLY A 164 -9.75 7.08 -31.31
CA GLY A 164 -8.42 6.54 -31.59
C GLY A 164 -7.46 7.54 -32.24
N ASP A 165 -7.88 8.79 -32.39
CA ASP A 165 -7.06 9.84 -32.97
C ASP A 165 -6.06 10.37 -31.94
N LYS A 166 -4.83 10.69 -32.40
CA LYS A 166 -3.78 11.25 -31.54
C LYS A 166 -4.18 12.67 -31.10
N ILE A 167 -4.13 12.93 -29.80
CA ILE A 167 -4.47 14.25 -29.26
C ILE A 167 -3.37 15.28 -29.57
N ALA A 168 -3.77 16.55 -29.71
CA ALA A 168 -2.84 17.66 -29.88
C ALA A 168 -2.00 17.89 -28.63
N ASN A 169 -0.82 18.47 -28.81
CA ASN A 169 0.04 18.88 -27.69
C ASN A 169 -0.59 20.07 -26.96
N ASN A 170 -1.19 19.83 -25.81
CA ASN A 170 -1.94 20.81 -25.04
C ASN A 170 -2.03 20.39 -23.55
N THR A 171 -2.65 21.23 -22.73
CA THR A 171 -3.04 20.89 -21.35
C THR A 171 -4.41 20.20 -21.36
N TYR A 172 -4.50 19.13 -20.59
CA TYR A 172 -5.73 18.34 -20.40
C TYR A 172 -6.04 18.21 -18.91
N PHE A 173 -7.31 18.25 -18.58
CA PHE A 173 -7.79 17.92 -17.24
C PHE A 173 -8.21 16.46 -17.19
N TYR A 174 -8.06 15.86 -16.04
CA TYR A 174 -8.57 14.52 -15.80
C TYR A 174 -9.35 14.46 -14.48
N LYS A 175 -10.30 13.53 -14.42
CA LYS A 175 -11.09 13.25 -13.22
C LYS A 175 -11.12 11.75 -12.99
N LEU A 176 -10.59 11.31 -11.88
CA LEU A 176 -10.64 9.93 -11.42
C LEU A 176 -11.80 9.75 -10.44
N LYS A 177 -12.49 8.63 -10.60
CA LYS A 177 -13.55 8.15 -9.70
C LYS A 177 -13.28 6.68 -9.41
N ALA A 178 -13.41 6.28 -8.14
CA ALA A 178 -13.44 4.90 -7.69
C ALA A 178 -14.81 4.61 -7.07
N LYS A 179 -15.35 3.44 -7.36
CA LYS A 179 -16.66 2.98 -6.86
C LYS A 179 -16.60 1.51 -6.46
#